data_cb04af3706d6644a3f5ac0bee94ad8c2
#
_entry.id   cb04af3706d6644a3f5ac0bee94ad8c2
#
_cell.length_a   1.000
_cell.length_b   1.000
_cell.length_c   1.000
_cell.angle_alpha   90.00
_cell.angle_beta   90.00
_cell.angle_gamma   90.00
#
_symmetry.space_group_name_H-M   'P 1'
#
loop_
_entity.id
_entity.type
_entity.pdbx_description
1 polymer ?
#
loop_
_entity_poly.entity_id
_entity_poly.type
_entity_poly.pdbx_seq_one_letter_code
_entity_poly.pdbx_strand_id
1 'polypeptide(L)'
;MAYDSGPTYVLGYRAVRDVVPNSSGVYTIYTAKRWLFVGQSEDLRQSLFRHLNEPSACMAAWGPLSFSFETVPTQERGSRLGALVTELRPACNATGHA
;
A
#
# COMPACT_ATOMS: atom_id res chain seq x y z
N MET A 1 9.81 15.02 7.25
CA MET A 1 9.25 14.39 7.23
C MET A 1 8.92 13.89 6.35
N ALA A 2 8.67 13.57 6.01
CA ALA A 2 8.49 12.69 5.53
C ALA A 2 7.55 12.52 4.50
N TYR A 3 7.22 11.37 4.17
CA TYR A 3 6.26 11.00 3.16
C TYR A 3 4.91 11.64 3.47
N ASP A 4 4.36 12.33 2.47
CA ASP A 4 3.01 12.84 2.54
C ASP A 4 2.14 11.91 1.71
N SER A 5 1.32 11.11 2.38
CA SER A 5 0.54 10.11 1.69
C SER A 5 -0.70 10.68 0.98
N GLY A 6 -0.98 11.96 1.16
CA GLY A 6 -2.22 12.50 0.63
C GLY A 6 -3.43 11.93 1.35
N PRO A 7 -4.55 11.78 0.67
CA PRO A 7 -5.75 11.26 1.31
C PRO A 7 -5.55 9.86 1.85
N THR A 8 -6.17 9.59 2.97
CA THR A 8 -6.13 8.31 3.64
C THR A 8 -7.50 7.66 3.62
N TYR A 9 -7.53 6.37 3.39
CA TYR A 9 -8.78 5.62 3.32
C TYR A 9 -8.72 4.38 4.19
N VAL A 10 -9.88 3.97 4.71
CA VAL A 10 -9.99 2.69 5.40
C VAL A 10 -9.85 1.58 4.37
N LEU A 11 -9.04 0.58 4.65
CA LEU A 11 -8.84 -0.52 3.72
C LEU A 11 -10.07 -1.43 3.74
N GLY A 12 -10.89 -1.30 2.71
CA GLY A 12 -12.11 -2.06 2.55
C GLY A 12 -12.55 -2.02 1.11
N TYR A 13 -13.48 -2.91 0.76
CA TYR A 13 -13.90 -3.06 -0.63
C TYR A 13 -14.48 -1.78 -1.21
N ARG A 14 -15.29 -1.07 -0.43
CA ARG A 14 -15.95 0.12 -0.95
C ARG A 14 -14.94 1.19 -1.32
N ALA A 15 -14.00 1.48 -0.44
CA ALA A 15 -13.01 2.52 -0.72
C ALA A 15 -12.16 2.16 -1.92
N VAL A 16 -11.70 0.91 -1.99
CA VAL A 16 -10.88 0.50 -3.12
C VAL A 16 -11.66 0.62 -4.42
N ARG A 17 -12.91 0.14 -4.43
CA ARG A 17 -13.73 0.20 -5.62
C ARG A 17 -13.99 1.64 -6.08
N ASP A 18 -14.25 2.52 -5.13
CA ASP A 18 -14.72 3.87 -5.46
C ASP A 18 -13.61 4.87 -5.73
N VAL A 19 -12.43 4.67 -5.16
CA VAL A 19 -11.37 5.67 -5.24
C VAL A 19 -10.12 5.22 -5.97
N VAL A 20 -9.82 3.95 -5.98
CA VAL A 20 -8.54 3.48 -6.53
C VAL A 20 -8.66 3.17 -8.01
N PRO A 21 -7.84 3.81 -8.85
CA PRO A 21 -7.91 3.56 -10.29
C PRO A 21 -7.21 2.28 -10.70
N ASN A 22 -7.56 1.79 -11.89
CA ASN A 22 -6.84 0.68 -12.51
C ASN A 22 -5.61 1.26 -13.22
N SER A 23 -4.65 1.68 -12.44
CA SER A 23 -3.47 2.38 -12.95
C SER A 23 -2.23 1.89 -12.27
N SER A 24 -1.10 2.13 -12.94
CA SER A 24 0.22 1.85 -12.38
C SER A 24 0.50 2.79 -11.22
N GLY A 25 1.10 2.27 -10.16
CA GLY A 25 1.46 3.12 -9.04
C GLY A 25 2.05 2.38 -7.86
N VAL A 26 2.15 3.10 -6.75
CA VAL A 26 2.59 2.53 -5.48
C VAL A 26 1.51 2.78 -4.44
N TYR A 27 1.49 1.94 -3.42
CA TYR A 27 0.50 2.08 -2.37
C TYR A 27 1.10 1.72 -1.03
N THR A 28 0.48 2.24 0.03
CA THR A 28 0.94 1.98 1.39
C THR A 28 -0.24 1.48 2.21
N ILE A 29 0.04 0.57 3.14
CA ILE A 29 -0.95 0.07 4.10
C ILE A 29 -0.38 0.30 5.48
N TYR A 30 -1.19 0.86 6.37
CA TYR A 30 -0.69 1.26 7.68
C TYR A 30 -1.79 1.30 8.72
N THR A 31 -1.36 1.44 9.99
CA THR A 31 -2.28 1.70 11.10
C THR A 31 -1.92 3.06 11.68
N ALA A 32 -2.66 3.48 12.68
CA ALA A 32 -2.36 4.74 13.36
C ALA A 32 -0.95 4.75 13.95
N LYS A 33 -0.38 3.57 14.19
CA LYS A 33 0.90 3.47 14.88
C LYS A 33 2.06 3.06 14.00
N ARG A 34 1.80 2.51 12.83
CA ARG A 34 2.88 1.90 12.09
C ARG A 34 2.61 1.77 10.61
N TRP A 35 3.64 2.00 9.79
CA TRP A 35 3.61 1.63 8.39
C TRP A 35 3.80 0.12 8.30
N LEU A 36 2.93 -0.56 7.58
CA LEU A 36 2.98 -2.02 7.52
C LEU A 36 3.48 -2.55 6.19
N PHE A 37 3.05 -1.95 5.08
CA PHE A 37 3.39 -2.49 3.78
C PHE A 37 3.45 -1.38 2.75
N VAL A 38 4.43 -1.47 1.85
CA VAL A 38 4.54 -0.60 0.69
C VAL A 38 4.70 -1.49 -0.52
N GLY A 39 3.87 -1.29 -1.53
CA GLY A 39 3.92 -2.12 -2.72
C GLY A 39 3.83 -1.31 -3.99
N GLN A 40 4.17 -1.95 -5.11
CA GLN A 40 3.98 -1.37 -6.43
C GLN A 40 3.08 -2.28 -7.24
N SER A 41 2.41 -1.71 -8.24
CA SER A 41 1.45 -2.48 -9.01
C SER A 41 1.24 -1.85 -10.38
N GLU A 42 0.98 -2.70 -11.37
CA GLU A 42 0.51 -2.24 -12.68
C GLU A 42 -0.97 -1.84 -12.60
N ASP A 43 -1.68 -2.37 -11.61
CA ASP A 43 -3.10 -2.11 -11.44
C ASP A 43 -3.37 -2.00 -9.94
N LEU A 44 -3.37 -0.76 -9.45
CA LEU A 44 -3.51 -0.49 -8.02
C LEU A 44 -4.79 -1.08 -7.45
N ARG A 45 -5.90 -0.95 -8.17
CA ARG A 45 -7.17 -1.47 -7.67
C ARG A 45 -7.12 -2.98 -7.46
N GLN A 46 -6.60 -3.69 -8.43
CA GLN A 46 -6.51 -5.14 -8.34
C GLN A 46 -5.61 -5.59 -7.20
N SER A 47 -4.47 -4.91 -7.04
CA SER A 47 -3.55 -5.27 -5.97
C SER A 47 -4.15 -5.04 -4.60
N LEU A 48 -4.87 -3.94 -4.41
CA LEU A 48 -5.50 -3.68 -3.12
C LEU A 48 -6.65 -4.64 -2.85
N PHE A 49 -7.42 -5.02 -3.87
CA PHE A 49 -8.43 -6.07 -3.71
C PHE A 49 -7.78 -7.39 -3.30
N ARG A 50 -6.60 -7.69 -3.85
CA ARG A 50 -5.91 -8.91 -3.48
C ARG A 50 -5.54 -8.90 -1.99
N HIS A 51 -5.09 -7.78 -1.48
CA HIS A 51 -4.79 -7.69 -0.06
C HIS A 51 -6.03 -7.91 0.80
N LEU A 52 -7.20 -7.49 0.32
CA LEU A 52 -8.43 -7.73 1.06
C LEU A 52 -8.86 -9.19 1.00
N ASN A 53 -8.67 -9.83 -0.15
CA ASN A 53 -9.09 -11.22 -0.33
C ASN A 53 -8.10 -12.21 0.29
N GLU A 54 -6.83 -11.85 0.33
CA GLU A 54 -5.77 -12.72 0.80
C GLU A 54 -4.86 -11.95 1.75
N PRO A 55 -5.37 -11.57 2.93
CA PRO A 55 -4.59 -10.76 3.86
C PRO A 55 -3.39 -11.53 4.38
N SER A 56 -2.27 -10.85 4.52
CA SER A 56 -1.10 -11.48 5.11
C SER A 56 -1.28 -11.61 6.61
N ALA A 57 -0.67 -12.65 7.17
CA ALA A 57 -0.74 -12.85 8.62
C ALA A 57 -0.12 -11.66 9.36
N CYS A 58 0.97 -11.11 8.83
CA CYS A 58 1.62 -9.98 9.46
C CYS A 58 0.66 -8.79 9.58
N MET A 59 -0.01 -8.43 8.49
CA MET A 59 -0.89 -7.27 8.52
C MET A 59 -2.16 -7.54 9.32
N ALA A 60 -2.68 -8.76 9.25
CA ALA A 60 -3.92 -9.09 9.96
C ALA A 60 -3.79 -8.95 11.47
N ALA A 61 -2.57 -9.10 11.99
CA ALA A 61 -2.34 -9.00 13.42
C ALA A 61 -2.49 -7.58 13.97
N TRP A 62 -2.53 -6.58 13.09
CA TRP A 62 -2.54 -5.18 13.53
C TRP A 62 -3.92 -4.57 13.66
N GLY A 63 -4.98 -5.31 13.34
CA GLY A 63 -6.34 -4.78 13.46
C GLY A 63 -6.73 -3.92 12.27
N PRO A 64 -7.54 -2.88 12.47
CA PRO A 64 -8.03 -2.08 11.34
C PRO A 64 -6.90 -1.42 10.57
N LEU A 65 -7.00 -1.47 9.25
CA LEU A 65 -5.96 -0.96 8.36
C LEU A 65 -6.45 0.22 7.55
N SER A 66 -5.51 1.10 7.22
CA SER A 66 -5.74 2.21 6.31
C SER A 66 -4.80 2.09 5.15
N PHE A 67 -5.10 2.78 4.06
CA PHE A 67 -4.21 2.77 2.90
C PHE A 67 -4.16 4.13 2.24
N SER A 68 -3.11 4.32 1.46
CA SER A 68 -3.00 5.44 0.54
C SER A 68 -2.32 4.93 -0.70
N PHE A 69 -2.38 5.71 -1.77
CA PHE A 69 -1.75 5.32 -3.02
C PHE A 69 -1.37 6.55 -3.82
N GLU A 70 -0.46 6.34 -4.78
CA GLU A 70 -0.18 7.37 -5.77
C GLU A 70 0.03 6.70 -7.12
N THR A 71 -0.47 7.33 -8.18
CA THR A 71 -0.23 6.81 -9.52
C THR A 71 1.18 7.19 -9.93
N VAL A 72 1.90 6.23 -10.49
CA VAL A 72 3.30 6.41 -10.86
C VAL A 72 3.51 5.68 -12.18
N PRO A 73 4.19 6.31 -13.16
CA PRO A 73 4.46 5.62 -14.42
C PRO A 73 5.25 4.35 -14.19
N THR A 74 5.01 3.37 -15.06
CA THR A 74 5.60 2.05 -14.92
C THR A 74 7.12 2.09 -14.70
N GLN A 75 7.82 2.90 -15.47
CA GLN A 75 9.27 2.92 -15.40
C GLN A 75 9.80 3.60 -14.13
N GLU A 76 8.94 4.27 -13.39
CA GLU A 76 9.35 4.96 -12.16
C GLU A 76 8.93 4.21 -10.90
N ARG A 77 8.13 3.15 -11.05
CA ARG A 77 7.59 2.46 -9.87
C ARG A 77 8.65 1.87 -8.96
N GLY A 78 9.63 1.21 -9.56
CA GLY A 78 10.66 0.56 -8.75
C GLY A 78 11.45 1.54 -7.93
N SER A 79 11.80 2.66 -8.54
CA SER A 79 12.54 3.69 -7.84
C SER A 79 11.71 4.30 -6.71
N ARG A 80 10.44 4.56 -6.98
CA ARG A 80 9.55 5.13 -5.97
C ARG A 80 9.33 4.16 -4.82
N LEU A 81 9.14 2.88 -5.13
CA LEU A 81 8.99 1.86 -4.12
C LEU A 81 10.21 1.81 -3.21
N GLY A 82 11.40 1.79 -3.79
CA GLY A 82 12.61 1.72 -2.99
C GLY A 82 12.75 2.91 -2.06
N ALA A 83 12.42 4.10 -2.55
CA ALA A 83 12.49 5.30 -1.70
C ALA A 83 11.51 5.20 -0.53
N LEU A 84 10.29 4.74 -0.78
CA LEU A 84 9.30 4.63 0.29
C LEU A 84 9.65 3.55 1.30
N VAL A 85 10.17 2.42 0.85
CA VAL A 85 10.58 1.36 1.75
C VAL A 85 11.69 1.86 2.67
N THR A 86 12.64 2.58 2.11
CA THR A 86 13.75 3.11 2.90
C THR A 86 13.26 4.13 3.92
N GLU A 87 12.36 4.99 3.51
CA GLU A 87 11.87 6.05 4.39
C GLU A 87 10.92 5.53 5.46
N LEU A 88 9.97 4.68 5.08
CA LEU A 88 8.88 4.28 5.98
C LEU A 88 9.19 3.04 6.80
N ARG A 89 10.10 2.21 6.33
CA ARG A 89 10.50 0.97 7.02
C ARG A 89 9.29 0.13 7.42
N PRO A 90 8.50 -0.32 6.44
CA PRO A 90 7.26 -1.02 6.74
C PRO A 90 7.51 -2.35 7.44
N ALA A 91 6.70 -2.62 8.45
CA ALA A 91 6.90 -3.77 9.31
C ALA A 91 6.72 -5.11 8.59
N CYS A 92 5.84 -5.14 7.59
CA CYS A 92 5.46 -6.40 6.96
C CYS A 92 6.12 -6.66 5.62
N ASN A 93 6.91 -5.72 5.10
CA ASN A 93 7.60 -5.95 3.83
C ASN A 93 8.73 -6.95 3.97
N ALA A 94 9.39 -6.91 5.11
CA ALA A 94 10.57 -7.74 5.29
C ALA A 94 10.28 -9.22 5.23
N THR A 95 9.05 -9.60 5.50
CA THR A 95 8.73 -11.01 5.52
C THR A 95 8.29 -11.51 4.17
N GLY A 96 8.10 -10.70 3.36
CA GLY A 96 7.59 -11.08 2.27
C GLY A 96 8.12 -11.18 1.25
N HIS A 97 8.13 -11.14 0.99
CA HIS A 97 8.36 -11.12 0.10
C HIS A 97 7.65 -11.13 -0.65
N ALA A 98 7.50 -10.97 -1.01
CA ALA A 98 6.93 -10.76 -1.77
C ALA A 98 6.53 -10.91 -2.36
#